data_e47c460b5eeadaff8cdd0d1941a7cf4d
#
_entry.id   e47c460b5eeadaff8cdd0d1941a7cf4d
#
_cell.length_a   1.000
_cell.length_b   1.000
_cell.length_c   1.000
_cell.angle_alpha   90.00
_cell.angle_beta   90.00
_cell.angle_gamma   90.00
#
_symmetry.space_group_name_H-M   'P 1'
#
loop_
_entity.id
_entity.type
_entity.pdbx_description
1 polymer ?
#
loop_
_entity_poly.entity_id
_entity_poly.type
_entity_poly.pdbx_seq_one_letter_code
_entity_poly.pdbx_strand_id
1 'polypeptide(L)'
;ILYKSDGNNIMSEQFPSRGFQSSVPYRLHFGLGKEDDIDSVEIFWPNRRRSILKNVNSNQILEIDFNQIESKEVNPEPTFIVKNTDTNNLIDFTHNENHYIDFDIERLLPQMFSNEGPCISNYDLNNDGIQDFYVGGAKGQTSNIFMSKSSGYEKISTPFEIHKDSEDIQSIFFDADNDGDQDLYVASGGKAFSKLSRTLNDRFYRNDQGNLNYDSEALSFSNFFSTGAVAVGDINNDGYQDIIVGERFDVDTYGIPGSIKVLINRGDGTFESTYPSELKNIGMITDISVKDINS
;
A
#
# COMPACT_ATOMS: atom_id res chain seq x y z
N ILE A 1 9.31 10.25 28.70
CA ILE A 1 8.24 11.25 28.92
C ILE A 1 8.47 11.89 30.27
N LEU A 2 8.41 13.22 30.34
CA LEU A 2 8.46 14.01 31.58
C LEU A 2 7.06 14.52 31.88
N TYR A 3 6.55 14.21 33.05
CA TYR A 3 5.26 14.68 33.55
C TYR A 3 5.47 15.84 34.52
N LYS A 4 4.75 16.92 34.29
CA LYS A 4 4.77 18.13 35.09
C LYS A 4 3.62 18.11 36.08
N SER A 5 3.79 18.79 37.19
CA SER A 5 2.76 18.85 38.23
C SER A 5 1.47 19.58 37.80
N ASP A 6 1.51 20.37 36.73
CA ASP A 6 0.36 21.02 36.09
C ASP A 6 -0.50 20.08 35.21
N GLY A 7 -0.13 18.82 35.12
CA GLY A 7 -0.80 17.81 34.29
C GLY A 7 -0.31 17.74 32.83
N ASN A 8 0.58 18.63 32.41
CA ASN A 8 1.19 18.60 31.11
C ASN A 8 2.33 17.58 31.06
N ASN A 9 2.64 17.08 29.87
CA ASN A 9 3.80 16.22 29.66
C ASN A 9 4.64 16.69 28.49
N ILE A 10 5.92 16.33 28.51
CA ILE A 10 6.87 16.56 27.43
C ILE A 10 7.47 15.20 27.03
N MET A 11 7.31 14.84 25.78
CA MET A 11 7.87 13.62 25.21
C MET A 11 9.09 13.96 24.36
N SER A 12 10.15 13.19 24.52
CA SER A 12 11.31 13.23 23.64
C SER A 12 11.83 11.83 23.40
N GLU A 13 12.28 11.57 22.20
CA GLU A 13 12.83 10.28 21.79
C GLU A 13 14.27 10.44 21.33
N GLN A 14 15.12 9.50 21.70
CA GLN A 14 16.54 9.54 21.38
C GLN A 14 16.89 8.51 20.32
N PHE A 15 17.30 9.02 19.17
CA PHE A 15 17.93 8.25 18.10
C PHE A 15 19.36 8.73 17.93
N PRO A 16 20.36 7.89 18.23
CA PRO A 16 21.77 8.31 18.12
C PRO A 16 22.21 8.56 16.68
N SER A 17 21.61 7.85 15.72
CA SER A 17 21.89 8.07 14.29
C SER A 17 20.96 9.13 13.71
N ARG A 18 21.52 10.19 13.19
CA ARG A 18 20.80 11.32 12.58
C ARG A 18 21.43 11.69 11.26
N GLY A 19 20.76 11.30 10.16
CA GLY A 19 21.27 11.54 8.82
C GLY A 19 22.43 10.63 8.40
N PHE A 20 22.95 10.87 7.21
CA PHE A 20 24.04 10.06 6.64
C PHE A 20 25.34 10.26 7.40
N GLN A 21 25.93 9.19 7.91
CA GLN A 21 27.22 9.16 8.65
C GLN A 21 27.32 10.16 9.81
N SER A 22 26.19 10.49 10.45
CA SER A 22 26.16 11.40 11.59
C SER A 22 25.51 10.79 12.81
N SER A 23 25.97 11.21 13.98
CA SER A 23 25.44 10.80 15.27
C SER A 23 25.28 12.00 16.20
N VAL A 24 24.38 11.90 17.16
CA VAL A 24 24.17 12.90 18.20
C VAL A 24 24.44 12.30 19.58
N PRO A 25 24.82 13.13 20.56
CA PRO A 25 24.98 12.65 21.95
C PRO A 25 23.70 12.06 22.50
N TYR A 26 23.82 11.09 23.40
CA TYR A 26 22.67 10.45 24.07
C TYR A 26 21.95 11.35 25.10
N ARG A 27 22.22 12.64 25.10
CA ARG A 27 21.61 13.57 26.02
C ARG A 27 20.32 14.14 25.44
N LEU A 28 19.23 13.99 26.20
CA LEU A 28 17.96 14.66 25.93
C LEU A 28 17.91 15.96 26.75
N HIS A 29 17.34 17.00 26.18
CA HIS A 29 17.13 18.27 26.83
C HIS A 29 15.63 18.59 26.90
N PHE A 30 15.14 18.89 28.10
CA PHE A 30 13.75 19.24 28.35
C PHE A 30 13.68 20.69 28.84
N GLY A 31 13.03 21.56 28.09
CA GLY A 31 12.75 22.92 28.50
C GLY A 31 11.48 22.98 29.35
N LEU A 32 11.59 23.32 30.62
CA LEU A 32 10.45 23.36 31.54
C LEU A 32 9.71 24.69 31.58
N GLY A 33 10.30 25.72 30.98
CA GLY A 33 9.75 27.08 31.03
C GLY A 33 9.95 27.73 32.40
N LYS A 34 8.87 28.27 32.97
CA LYS A 34 8.88 28.91 34.31
C LYS A 34 8.46 27.96 35.43
N GLU A 35 8.04 26.76 35.08
CA GLU A 35 7.56 25.76 36.03
C GLU A 35 8.66 24.76 36.31
N ASP A 36 9.06 24.66 37.57
CA ASP A 36 10.20 23.84 38.02
C ASP A 36 9.76 22.49 38.60
N ASP A 37 8.48 22.24 38.75
CA ASP A 37 7.97 21.05 39.42
C ASP A 37 7.74 19.89 38.42
N ILE A 38 8.52 18.84 38.62
CA ILE A 38 8.42 17.59 37.88
C ILE A 38 7.77 16.53 38.77
N ASP A 39 6.63 16.00 38.33
CA ASP A 39 5.96 14.90 39.03
C ASP A 39 6.73 13.59 38.86
N SER A 40 7.03 13.27 37.63
CA SER A 40 7.73 12.03 37.30
C SER A 40 8.44 12.06 35.94
N VAL A 41 9.44 11.22 35.79
CA VAL A 41 10.10 10.95 34.51
C VAL A 41 9.94 9.46 34.20
N GLU A 42 9.34 9.20 33.06
CA GLU A 42 9.09 7.87 32.56
C GLU A 42 10.01 7.56 31.37
N ILE A 43 10.70 6.43 31.42
CA ILE A 43 11.66 6.03 30.41
C ILE A 43 11.22 4.70 29.83
N PHE A 44 11.05 4.69 28.51
CA PHE A 44 10.83 3.48 27.73
C PHE A 44 12.15 3.05 27.09
N TRP A 45 12.62 1.89 27.50
CA TRP A 45 13.86 1.32 27.01
C TRP A 45 13.65 0.51 25.71
N PRO A 46 14.65 0.41 24.84
CA PRO A 46 14.53 -0.34 23.58
C PRO A 46 14.15 -1.83 23.76
N ASN A 47 14.43 -2.40 24.92
CA ASN A 47 14.11 -3.79 25.25
C ASN A 47 12.71 -3.99 25.85
N ARG A 48 11.79 -3.06 25.60
CA ARG A 48 10.40 -3.05 26.09
C ARG A 48 10.28 -3.01 27.63
N ARG A 49 11.25 -2.44 28.29
CA ARG A 49 11.16 -2.19 29.73
C ARG A 49 10.83 -0.71 29.97
N ARG A 50 10.21 -0.45 31.08
CA ARG A 50 9.81 0.88 31.53
C ARG A 50 10.36 1.16 32.92
N SER A 51 10.94 2.31 33.12
CA SER A 51 11.36 2.83 34.41
C SER A 51 10.65 4.12 34.75
N ILE A 52 10.33 4.33 36.01
CA ILE A 52 9.67 5.56 36.48
C ILE A 52 10.53 6.15 37.62
N LEU A 53 10.92 7.39 37.44
CA LEU A 53 11.61 8.19 38.46
C LEU A 53 10.61 9.20 39.02
N LYS A 54 10.52 9.27 40.34
CA LYS A 54 9.73 10.29 41.05
C LYS A 54 10.65 11.22 41.82
N ASN A 55 10.12 12.37 42.20
CA ASN A 55 10.86 13.39 42.95
C ASN A 55 12.14 13.86 42.24
N VAL A 56 12.06 14.10 40.96
CA VAL A 56 13.15 14.62 40.13
C VAL A 56 13.14 16.13 40.20
N ASN A 57 14.27 16.73 40.61
CA ASN A 57 14.39 18.17 40.60
C ASN A 57 14.62 18.73 39.20
N SER A 58 14.18 19.95 38.97
CA SER A 58 14.55 20.70 37.75
C SER A 58 16.01 21.20 37.78
N ASN A 59 16.44 21.82 36.69
CA ASN A 59 17.76 22.48 36.57
C ASN A 59 18.99 21.59 36.89
N GLN A 60 18.95 20.32 36.53
CA GLN A 60 20.05 19.37 36.75
C GLN A 60 20.33 18.52 35.50
N ILE A 61 21.45 17.84 35.51
CA ILE A 61 21.76 16.73 34.61
C ILE A 61 21.42 15.45 35.36
N LEU A 62 20.43 14.72 34.89
CA LEU A 62 20.04 13.43 35.41
C LEU A 62 20.74 12.33 34.59
N GLU A 63 21.66 11.60 35.22
CA GLU A 63 22.29 10.45 34.61
C GLU A 63 21.54 9.18 35.03
N ILE A 64 21.15 8.36 34.06
CA ILE A 64 20.29 7.21 34.27
C ILE A 64 20.98 5.99 33.67
N ASP A 65 21.38 5.03 34.53
CA ASP A 65 21.91 3.74 34.11
C ASP A 65 20.82 2.68 34.17
N PHE A 66 20.55 2.04 33.05
CA PHE A 66 19.57 0.97 32.93
C PHE A 66 19.83 -0.19 33.94
N ASN A 67 21.08 -0.49 34.22
CA ASN A 67 21.44 -1.58 35.13
C ASN A 67 21.25 -1.26 36.63
N GLN A 68 21.10 0.03 36.95
CA GLN A 68 20.98 0.53 38.31
C GLN A 68 19.56 1.00 38.67
N ILE A 69 18.68 1.13 37.67
CA ILE A 69 17.33 1.58 37.87
C ILE A 69 16.35 0.41 37.82
N GLU A 70 15.37 0.43 38.71
CA GLU A 70 14.27 -0.54 38.66
C GLU A 70 13.50 -0.34 37.32
N SER A 71 13.33 -1.42 36.58
CA SER A 71 12.59 -1.45 35.33
C SER A 71 11.63 -2.62 35.31
N LYS A 72 10.42 -2.38 34.82
CA LYS A 72 9.39 -3.40 34.64
C LYS A 72 9.19 -3.67 33.16
N GLU A 73 8.92 -4.89 32.81
CA GLU A 73 8.54 -5.26 31.46
C GLU A 73 7.18 -4.64 31.15
N VAL A 74 7.10 -3.88 30.07
CA VAL A 74 5.84 -3.41 29.53
C VAL A 74 5.43 -4.44 28.49
N ASN A 75 4.52 -5.31 28.87
CA ASN A 75 3.74 -6.02 27.86
C ASN A 75 2.78 -4.98 27.27
N PRO A 76 2.96 -4.53 26.03
CA PRO A 76 1.87 -3.85 25.36
C PRO A 76 0.74 -4.87 25.35
N GLU A 77 -0.38 -4.56 25.98
CA GLU A 77 -1.63 -5.23 25.64
C GLU A 77 -1.72 -5.14 24.11
N PRO A 78 -1.74 -6.27 23.41
CA PRO A 78 -1.80 -6.24 21.95
C PRO A 78 -3.12 -5.56 21.57
N THR A 79 -3.04 -4.28 21.22
CA THR A 79 -4.19 -3.49 20.74
C THR A 79 -4.71 -4.01 19.41
N PHE A 80 -3.94 -4.87 18.77
CA PHE A 80 -4.34 -5.62 17.60
C PHE A 80 -4.02 -7.09 17.85
N ILE A 81 -5.05 -7.85 18.15
CA ILE A 81 -4.97 -9.27 18.03
C ILE A 81 -5.23 -9.58 16.56
N VAL A 82 -4.17 -9.57 15.76
CA VAL A 82 -4.17 -10.49 14.63
C VAL A 82 -4.10 -11.86 15.28
N LYS A 83 -5.26 -12.43 15.55
CA LYS A 83 -5.35 -13.81 15.94
C LYS A 83 -4.90 -14.56 14.69
N ASN A 84 -3.69 -15.09 14.70
CA ASN A 84 -3.35 -16.16 13.79
C ASN A 84 -4.31 -17.29 14.14
N THR A 85 -5.46 -17.29 13.53
CA THR A 85 -6.27 -18.47 13.49
C THR A 85 -5.48 -19.41 12.61
N ASP A 86 -4.94 -20.49 13.17
CA ASP A 86 -4.48 -21.66 12.44
C ASP A 86 -5.65 -22.27 11.65
N THR A 87 -6.18 -21.50 10.74
CA THR A 87 -7.09 -21.97 9.71
C THR A 87 -6.17 -22.53 8.66
N ASN A 88 -5.88 -23.81 8.80
CA ASN A 88 -5.13 -24.60 7.85
C ASN A 88 -5.46 -24.17 6.42
N ASN A 89 -4.56 -23.41 5.80
CA ASN A 89 -4.46 -23.09 4.38
C ASN A 89 -5.80 -22.81 3.69
N LEU A 90 -6.54 -21.77 4.13
CA LEU A 90 -7.75 -21.34 3.42
C LEU A 90 -7.42 -20.91 1.99
N ILE A 91 -6.24 -20.31 1.79
CA ILE A 91 -5.74 -19.85 0.50
C ILE A 91 -4.34 -20.43 0.29
N ASP A 92 -4.20 -21.34 -0.66
CA ASP A 92 -2.91 -21.92 -1.06
C ASP A 92 -2.28 -21.04 -2.16
N PHE A 93 -1.62 -19.98 -1.73
CA PHE A 93 -0.88 -19.09 -2.62
C PHE A 93 0.42 -18.65 -1.94
N THR A 94 1.51 -18.80 -2.66
CA THR A 94 2.81 -18.25 -2.31
C THR A 94 3.24 -17.33 -3.43
N HIS A 95 3.42 -16.04 -3.13
CA HIS A 95 3.94 -15.08 -4.08
C HIS A 95 5.42 -15.36 -4.35
N ASN A 96 5.78 -15.44 -5.63
CA ASN A 96 7.13 -15.73 -6.06
C ASN A 96 7.58 -14.65 -7.04
N GLU A 97 8.51 -13.83 -6.60
CA GLU A 97 9.14 -12.82 -7.45
C GLU A 97 10.06 -13.43 -8.49
N ASN A 98 10.14 -12.81 -9.67
CA ASN A 98 11.14 -13.13 -10.65
C ASN A 98 12.52 -12.60 -10.21
N HIS A 99 13.56 -13.25 -10.66
CA HIS A 99 14.92 -12.81 -10.37
C HIS A 99 15.33 -11.67 -11.31
N TYR A 100 15.15 -10.44 -10.85
CA TYR A 100 15.57 -9.23 -11.55
C TYR A 100 16.22 -8.25 -10.55
N ILE A 101 17.32 -7.62 -10.95
CA ILE A 101 18.06 -6.70 -10.09
C ILE A 101 18.07 -5.33 -10.77
N ASP A 102 17.22 -4.42 -10.31
CA ASP A 102 17.07 -3.06 -10.84
C ASP A 102 18.39 -2.30 -10.87
N PHE A 103 19.25 -2.49 -9.86
CA PHE A 103 20.53 -1.83 -9.71
C PHE A 103 21.57 -2.20 -10.78
N ASP A 104 21.37 -3.30 -11.50
CA ASP A 104 22.23 -3.65 -12.63
C ASP A 104 22.01 -2.72 -13.82
N ILE A 105 20.82 -2.14 -13.92
CA ILE A 105 20.42 -1.18 -14.96
C ILE A 105 20.56 0.26 -14.46
N GLU A 106 19.97 0.57 -13.30
CA GLU A 106 19.97 1.90 -12.72
C GLU A 106 20.52 1.88 -11.29
N ARG A 107 21.82 2.13 -11.16
CA ARG A 107 22.59 1.99 -9.90
C ARG A 107 22.23 2.97 -8.81
N LEU A 108 21.55 4.06 -9.15
CA LEU A 108 21.21 5.15 -8.22
C LEU A 108 19.75 5.09 -7.74
N LEU A 109 19.05 3.99 -7.99
CA LEU A 109 17.71 3.80 -7.45
C LEU A 109 17.74 3.78 -5.92
N PRO A 110 16.74 4.35 -5.24
CA PRO A 110 16.64 4.30 -3.78
C PRO A 110 16.26 2.92 -3.25
N GLN A 111 15.59 2.11 -4.07
CA GLN A 111 15.15 0.75 -3.77
C GLN A 111 14.89 -0.02 -5.07
N MET A 112 14.62 -1.31 -4.99
CA MET A 112 14.11 -2.09 -6.11
C MET A 112 12.61 -1.80 -6.32
N PHE A 113 12.22 -1.66 -7.59
CA PHE A 113 10.83 -1.43 -8.01
C PHE A 113 10.30 -2.58 -8.87
N SER A 114 11.13 -3.58 -9.15
CA SER A 114 10.72 -4.81 -9.83
C SER A 114 9.97 -5.79 -8.93
N ASN A 115 9.93 -5.54 -7.62
CA ASN A 115 9.30 -6.40 -6.61
C ASN A 115 8.15 -5.64 -5.93
N GLU A 116 7.33 -4.93 -6.68
CA GLU A 116 6.15 -4.25 -6.15
C GLU A 116 4.95 -5.21 -6.31
N GLY A 117 4.37 -5.62 -5.22
CA GLY A 117 3.27 -6.59 -5.15
C GLY A 117 3.40 -7.52 -3.95
N PRO A 118 2.57 -8.55 -3.82
CA PRO A 118 1.35 -8.80 -4.58
C PRO A 118 0.22 -7.85 -4.25
N CYS A 119 -0.69 -7.62 -5.20
CA CYS A 119 -1.97 -6.97 -4.91
C CYS A 119 -3.02 -8.00 -4.48
N ILE A 120 -3.92 -7.58 -3.62
CA ILE A 120 -5.07 -8.38 -3.20
C ILE A 120 -6.30 -7.47 -3.21
N SER A 121 -7.38 -7.94 -3.83
CA SER A 121 -8.70 -7.32 -3.73
C SER A 121 -9.76 -8.38 -3.45
N ASN A 122 -10.86 -7.96 -2.86
CA ASN A 122 -11.93 -8.88 -2.48
C ASN A 122 -13.30 -8.34 -2.87
N TYR A 123 -14.16 -9.25 -3.26
CA TYR A 123 -15.57 -9.03 -3.53
C TYR A 123 -16.30 -10.37 -3.49
N ASP A 124 -17.60 -10.37 -3.23
CA ASP A 124 -18.48 -11.56 -3.33
C ASP A 124 -18.91 -11.71 -4.79
N LEU A 125 -18.11 -12.44 -5.59
CA LEU A 125 -18.29 -12.56 -7.04
C LEU A 125 -19.47 -13.45 -7.44
N ASN A 126 -19.84 -14.38 -6.58
CA ASN A 126 -20.89 -15.36 -6.85
C ASN A 126 -22.18 -15.09 -6.07
N ASN A 127 -22.24 -13.97 -5.32
CA ASN A 127 -23.37 -13.56 -4.47
C ASN A 127 -23.79 -14.60 -3.45
N ASP A 128 -22.84 -15.35 -2.87
CA ASP A 128 -23.09 -16.33 -1.82
C ASP A 128 -23.03 -15.77 -0.39
N GLY A 129 -22.67 -14.49 -0.25
CA GLY A 129 -22.51 -13.76 1.01
C GLY A 129 -21.13 -13.90 1.64
N ILE A 130 -20.19 -14.57 0.99
CA ILE A 130 -18.81 -14.76 1.46
C ILE A 130 -17.87 -14.06 0.46
N GLN A 131 -16.84 -13.38 0.99
CA GLN A 131 -15.90 -12.67 0.13
C GLN A 131 -14.98 -13.64 -0.62
N ASP A 132 -14.84 -13.42 -1.92
CA ASP A 132 -13.85 -14.05 -2.78
C ASP A 132 -12.63 -13.13 -2.89
N PHE A 133 -11.48 -13.67 -3.29
CA PHE A 133 -10.24 -12.92 -3.34
C PHE A 133 -9.57 -13.04 -4.70
N TYR A 134 -9.24 -11.89 -5.30
CA TYR A 134 -8.25 -11.84 -6.35
C TYR A 134 -6.87 -11.66 -5.72
N VAL A 135 -5.90 -12.48 -6.14
CA VAL A 135 -4.50 -12.38 -5.72
C VAL A 135 -3.64 -12.25 -6.97
N GLY A 136 -2.99 -11.10 -7.09
CA GLY A 136 -2.13 -10.77 -8.21
C GLY A 136 -0.84 -11.58 -8.21
N GLY A 137 -0.28 -11.81 -9.40
CA GLY A 137 0.98 -12.48 -9.61
C GLY A 137 2.13 -11.52 -9.90
N ALA A 138 3.35 -11.92 -9.55
CA ALA A 138 4.56 -11.32 -10.06
C ALA A 138 4.80 -11.72 -11.52
N LYS A 139 5.76 -11.09 -12.19
CA LYS A 139 6.17 -11.46 -13.54
C LYS A 139 6.55 -12.95 -13.61
N GLY A 140 5.84 -13.69 -14.44
CA GLY A 140 6.00 -15.14 -14.60
C GLY A 140 5.11 -15.98 -13.69
N GLN A 141 4.33 -15.36 -12.82
CA GLN A 141 3.38 -16.04 -11.94
C GLN A 141 1.93 -15.69 -12.32
N THR A 142 1.10 -16.72 -12.47
CA THR A 142 -0.32 -16.54 -12.78
C THR A 142 -1.09 -16.00 -11.56
N SER A 143 -1.86 -14.95 -11.76
CA SER A 143 -2.84 -14.44 -10.80
C SER A 143 -3.99 -15.42 -10.62
N ASN A 144 -4.71 -15.33 -9.53
CA ASN A 144 -5.78 -16.27 -9.22
C ASN A 144 -6.97 -15.59 -8.53
N ILE A 145 -8.15 -16.12 -8.81
CA ILE A 145 -9.31 -15.95 -7.93
C ILE A 145 -9.37 -17.12 -6.95
N PHE A 146 -9.62 -16.81 -5.70
CA PHE A 146 -9.97 -17.78 -4.66
C PHE A 146 -11.46 -17.63 -4.36
N MET A 147 -12.26 -18.46 -5.01
CA MET A 147 -13.72 -18.47 -4.90
C MET A 147 -14.14 -19.19 -3.63
N SER A 148 -14.99 -18.57 -2.85
CA SER A 148 -15.55 -19.15 -1.63
C SER A 148 -16.37 -20.42 -1.93
N LYS A 149 -16.27 -21.39 -1.05
CA LYS A 149 -17.02 -22.65 -1.08
C LYS A 149 -17.33 -23.08 0.36
N SER A 150 -18.32 -23.96 0.53
CA SER A 150 -18.69 -24.48 1.84
C SER A 150 -17.55 -25.15 2.63
N SER A 151 -16.46 -25.56 1.96
CA SER A 151 -15.29 -26.23 2.56
C SER A 151 -14.00 -25.43 2.52
N GLY A 152 -14.05 -24.15 2.18
CA GLY A 152 -12.87 -23.28 2.02
C GLY A 152 -12.91 -22.53 0.68
N TYR A 153 -11.77 -22.39 0.02
CA TYR A 153 -11.67 -21.66 -1.24
C TYR A 153 -11.23 -22.56 -2.39
N GLU A 154 -11.85 -22.38 -3.54
CA GLU A 154 -11.44 -22.98 -4.80
C GLU A 154 -10.55 -21.99 -5.56
N LYS A 155 -9.35 -22.44 -5.97
CA LYS A 155 -8.43 -21.67 -6.77
C LYS A 155 -8.78 -21.73 -8.25
N ILE A 156 -8.99 -20.56 -8.86
CA ILE A 156 -9.32 -20.39 -10.27
C ILE A 156 -8.24 -19.55 -10.93
N SER A 157 -7.55 -20.10 -11.91
CA SER A 157 -6.44 -19.44 -12.64
C SER A 157 -6.87 -18.89 -14.00
N THR A 158 -7.98 -19.37 -14.56
CA THR A 158 -8.54 -18.86 -15.81
C THR A 158 -9.39 -17.63 -15.52
N PRO A 159 -9.30 -16.54 -16.31
CA PRO A 159 -8.56 -16.39 -17.58
C PRO A 159 -7.13 -15.80 -17.44
N PHE A 160 -6.55 -15.75 -16.24
CA PHE A 160 -5.34 -14.98 -15.94
C PHE A 160 -4.05 -15.57 -16.49
N GLU A 161 -4.02 -16.86 -16.85
CA GLU A 161 -2.81 -17.57 -17.34
C GLU A 161 -2.16 -16.92 -18.57
N ILE A 162 -2.97 -16.30 -19.44
CA ILE A 162 -2.48 -15.63 -20.65
C ILE A 162 -1.69 -14.35 -20.33
N HIS A 163 -1.83 -13.82 -19.11
CA HIS A 163 -1.20 -12.59 -18.66
C HIS A 163 -0.14 -12.79 -17.55
N LYS A 164 0.29 -14.03 -17.33
CA LYS A 164 1.28 -14.37 -16.29
C LYS A 164 2.61 -13.62 -16.41
N ASP A 165 2.93 -13.09 -17.59
CA ASP A 165 4.16 -12.33 -17.82
C ASP A 165 4.04 -10.85 -17.40
N SER A 166 2.85 -10.39 -17.05
CA SER A 166 2.62 -9.08 -16.41
C SER A 166 2.89 -9.16 -14.90
N GLU A 167 3.10 -8.03 -14.27
CA GLU A 167 3.20 -7.89 -12.83
C GLU A 167 2.01 -7.08 -12.32
N ASP A 168 1.29 -7.61 -11.35
CA ASP A 168 0.04 -7.05 -10.85
C ASP A 168 0.31 -6.17 -9.64
N ILE A 169 0.24 -4.85 -9.85
CA ILE A 169 0.56 -3.86 -8.81
C ILE A 169 -0.67 -3.52 -7.97
N GLN A 170 -1.82 -3.40 -8.59
CA GLN A 170 -3.08 -3.08 -7.93
C GLN A 170 -4.26 -3.70 -8.68
N SER A 171 -5.32 -4.01 -7.95
CA SER A 171 -6.58 -4.47 -8.52
C SER A 171 -7.76 -3.82 -7.81
N ILE A 172 -8.86 -3.65 -8.53
CA ILE A 172 -10.08 -3.08 -7.98
C ILE A 172 -11.31 -3.70 -8.65
N PHE A 173 -12.31 -4.04 -7.82
CA PHE A 173 -13.62 -4.47 -8.28
C PHE A 173 -14.59 -3.29 -8.31
N PHE A 174 -15.37 -3.17 -9.37
CA PHE A 174 -16.44 -2.18 -9.51
C PHE A 174 -17.39 -2.58 -10.65
N ASP A 175 -18.63 -2.14 -10.58
CA ASP A 175 -19.64 -2.38 -11.62
C ASP A 175 -19.45 -1.35 -12.73
N ALA A 176 -18.92 -1.77 -13.88
CA ALA A 176 -18.55 -0.89 -14.97
C ALA A 176 -19.69 -0.62 -15.96
N ASP A 177 -20.67 -1.51 -16.06
CA ASP A 177 -21.79 -1.38 -17.01
C ASP A 177 -23.16 -1.31 -16.34
N ASN A 178 -23.18 -1.23 -14.99
CA ASN A 178 -24.37 -1.16 -14.15
C ASN A 178 -25.31 -2.37 -14.31
N ASP A 179 -24.74 -3.56 -14.55
CA ASP A 179 -25.49 -4.80 -14.63
C ASP A 179 -25.69 -5.49 -13.26
N GLY A 180 -24.98 -4.99 -12.21
CA GLY A 180 -25.04 -5.45 -10.83
C GLY A 180 -23.94 -6.43 -10.45
N ASP A 181 -23.14 -6.90 -11.40
CA ASP A 181 -21.96 -7.72 -11.17
C ASP A 181 -20.70 -6.83 -11.12
N GLN A 182 -19.75 -7.13 -10.24
CA GLN A 182 -18.53 -6.33 -10.16
C GLN A 182 -17.46 -6.88 -11.11
N ASP A 183 -17.02 -6.03 -12.02
CA ASP A 183 -15.92 -6.30 -12.93
C ASP A 183 -14.56 -6.11 -12.23
N LEU A 184 -13.50 -6.62 -12.81
CA LEU A 184 -12.16 -6.52 -12.27
C LEU A 184 -11.22 -5.73 -13.18
N TYR A 185 -10.70 -4.62 -12.67
CA TYR A 185 -9.56 -3.92 -13.26
C TYR A 185 -8.26 -4.33 -12.57
N VAL A 186 -7.23 -4.64 -13.35
CA VAL A 186 -5.90 -4.99 -12.85
C VAL A 186 -4.86 -4.07 -13.47
N ALA A 187 -4.19 -3.32 -12.61
CA ALA A 187 -3.09 -2.44 -12.97
C ALA A 187 -1.79 -3.22 -13.07
N SER A 188 -1.08 -3.01 -14.16
CA SER A 188 0.22 -3.63 -14.42
C SER A 188 1.35 -2.64 -14.14
N GLY A 189 2.45 -3.15 -13.60
CA GLY A 189 3.59 -2.31 -13.29
C GLY A 189 4.90 -3.08 -13.19
N GLY A 190 5.78 -2.63 -12.30
CA GLY A 190 7.12 -3.18 -12.14
C GLY A 190 8.13 -2.58 -13.12
N LYS A 191 9.41 -2.88 -12.88
CA LYS A 191 10.55 -2.34 -13.64
C LYS A 191 11.23 -3.37 -14.53
N ALA A 192 10.85 -4.64 -14.44
CA ALA A 192 11.45 -5.75 -15.18
C ALA A 192 11.00 -5.86 -16.65
N PHE A 193 10.57 -4.74 -17.26
CA PHE A 193 9.98 -4.69 -18.58
C PHE A 193 10.66 -3.64 -19.46
N SER A 194 10.56 -3.80 -20.79
CA SER A 194 10.85 -2.69 -21.70
C SER A 194 9.64 -1.76 -21.83
N LYS A 195 9.87 -0.48 -22.10
CA LYS A 195 8.84 0.55 -22.20
C LYS A 195 7.71 0.23 -23.20
N LEU A 196 7.99 -0.51 -24.24
CA LEU A 196 7.00 -0.89 -25.27
C LEU A 196 6.40 -2.28 -25.03
N SER A 197 6.62 -2.86 -23.87
CA SER A 197 6.06 -4.17 -23.56
C SER A 197 4.56 -4.10 -23.32
N ARG A 198 3.82 -4.98 -23.97
CA ARG A 198 2.37 -5.13 -23.74
C ARG A 198 2.05 -5.63 -22.33
N THR A 199 3.03 -6.17 -21.61
CA THR A 199 2.89 -6.61 -20.23
C THR A 199 2.71 -5.46 -19.24
N LEU A 200 2.99 -4.22 -19.67
CA LEU A 200 2.68 -3.00 -18.90
C LEU A 200 1.23 -2.51 -19.08
N ASN A 201 0.49 -3.08 -20.04
CA ASN A 201 -0.90 -2.67 -20.21
C ASN A 201 -1.74 -3.17 -19.05
N ASP A 202 -2.54 -2.28 -18.50
CA ASP A 202 -3.57 -2.65 -17.55
C ASP A 202 -4.61 -3.54 -18.23
N ARG A 203 -5.35 -4.29 -17.45
CA ARG A 203 -6.27 -5.32 -17.94
C ARG A 203 -7.63 -5.16 -17.30
N PHE A 204 -8.64 -5.46 -18.08
CA PHE A 204 -10.02 -5.46 -17.64
C PHE A 204 -10.64 -6.84 -17.84
N TYR A 205 -11.32 -7.31 -16.84
CA TYR A 205 -12.02 -8.58 -16.85
C TYR A 205 -13.48 -8.34 -16.50
N ARG A 206 -14.35 -8.60 -17.48
CA ARG A 206 -15.79 -8.50 -17.29
C ARG A 206 -16.30 -9.70 -16.51
N ASN A 207 -17.12 -9.41 -15.51
CA ASN A 207 -17.79 -10.43 -14.73
C ASN A 207 -19.17 -10.75 -15.35
N ASP A 208 -19.50 -12.00 -15.39
CA ASP A 208 -20.84 -12.50 -15.72
C ASP A 208 -21.18 -13.59 -14.69
N GLN A 209 -21.87 -13.19 -13.63
CA GLN A 209 -22.34 -14.06 -12.54
C GLN A 209 -21.22 -14.92 -11.93
N GLY A 210 -20.10 -14.31 -11.62
CA GLY A 210 -18.93 -14.98 -11.04
C GLY A 210 -17.94 -15.54 -12.07
N ASN A 211 -18.19 -15.35 -13.37
CA ASN A 211 -17.30 -15.79 -14.44
C ASN A 211 -16.56 -14.60 -15.01
N LEU A 212 -15.31 -14.41 -14.61
CA LEU A 212 -14.45 -13.35 -15.14
C LEU A 212 -13.91 -13.72 -16.52
N ASN A 213 -14.10 -12.84 -17.49
CA ASN A 213 -13.62 -12.97 -18.84
C ASN A 213 -12.77 -11.75 -19.24
N TYR A 214 -11.57 -12.00 -19.80
CA TYR A 214 -10.74 -10.92 -20.29
C TYR A 214 -11.40 -10.18 -21.45
N ASP A 215 -11.58 -8.87 -21.29
CA ASP A 215 -12.13 -7.99 -22.31
C ASP A 215 -11.03 -7.11 -22.91
N SER A 216 -10.53 -7.51 -24.07
CA SER A 216 -9.47 -6.79 -24.78
C SER A 216 -9.93 -5.47 -25.42
N GLU A 217 -11.23 -5.26 -25.55
CA GLU A 217 -11.82 -4.06 -26.18
C GLU A 217 -12.15 -2.98 -25.15
N ALA A 218 -12.30 -3.36 -23.87
CA ALA A 218 -12.64 -2.41 -22.81
C ALA A 218 -11.59 -1.28 -22.68
N LEU A 219 -10.31 -1.62 -22.82
CA LEU A 219 -9.18 -0.69 -22.68
C LEU A 219 -8.45 -0.53 -24.02
N SER A 220 -8.85 0.45 -24.83
CA SER A 220 -8.32 0.68 -26.18
C SER A 220 -7.01 1.51 -26.24
N PHE A 221 -6.17 1.43 -25.22
CA PHE A 221 -4.91 2.19 -25.12
C PHE A 221 -3.75 1.32 -24.67
N SER A 222 -2.52 1.82 -24.81
CA SER A 222 -1.32 1.18 -24.32
C SER A 222 -0.66 1.99 -23.20
N ASN A 223 -0.15 1.33 -22.18
CA ASN A 223 0.67 1.95 -21.15
C ASN A 223 2.15 1.92 -21.54
N PHE A 224 2.86 3.01 -21.22
CA PHE A 224 4.31 3.14 -21.39
C PHE A 224 5.03 3.40 -20.06
N PHE A 225 4.27 3.50 -18.99
CA PHE A 225 4.73 3.68 -17.63
C PHE A 225 4.25 2.51 -16.78
N SER A 226 4.98 2.23 -15.71
CA SER A 226 4.48 1.40 -14.62
C SER A 226 3.30 2.11 -13.96
N THR A 227 2.16 1.46 -13.83
CA THR A 227 1.06 1.97 -13.03
C THR A 227 1.42 1.88 -11.54
N GLY A 228 1.06 2.89 -10.77
CA GLY A 228 1.37 2.96 -9.34
C GLY A 228 0.15 3.00 -8.45
N ALA A 229 -0.95 3.54 -8.95
CA ALA A 229 -2.19 3.66 -8.19
C ALA A 229 -3.41 3.70 -9.09
N VAL A 230 -4.52 3.14 -8.61
CA VAL A 230 -5.82 3.16 -9.29
C VAL A 230 -6.91 3.52 -8.30
N ALA A 231 -7.86 4.33 -8.74
CA ALA A 231 -9.10 4.59 -8.02
C ALA A 231 -10.27 4.61 -9.01
N VAL A 232 -11.47 4.39 -8.49
CA VAL A 232 -12.70 4.49 -9.28
C VAL A 232 -13.64 5.53 -8.68
N GLY A 233 -14.43 6.16 -9.52
CA GLY A 233 -15.45 7.13 -9.14
C GLY A 233 -16.11 7.75 -10.37
N ASP A 234 -17.33 8.18 -10.24
CA ASP A 234 -18.06 8.92 -11.29
C ASP A 234 -17.54 10.37 -11.32
N ILE A 235 -16.61 10.66 -12.26
CA ILE A 235 -15.92 11.96 -12.36
C ILE A 235 -16.74 12.98 -13.14
N ASN A 236 -17.54 12.52 -14.08
CA ASN A 236 -18.32 13.37 -14.97
C ASN A 236 -19.80 13.48 -14.56
N ASN A 237 -20.23 12.76 -13.51
CA ASN A 237 -21.60 12.67 -13.00
C ASN A 237 -22.60 12.12 -14.01
N ASP A 238 -22.19 11.12 -14.80
CA ASP A 238 -23.07 10.44 -15.77
C ASP A 238 -23.72 9.15 -15.20
N GLY A 239 -23.35 8.76 -13.99
CA GLY A 239 -23.88 7.58 -13.29
C GLY A 239 -23.07 6.32 -13.53
N TYR A 240 -21.99 6.37 -14.29
CA TYR A 240 -21.05 5.26 -14.49
C TYR A 240 -19.72 5.51 -13.78
N GLN A 241 -19.09 4.46 -13.33
CA GLN A 241 -17.80 4.57 -12.65
C GLN A 241 -16.67 4.73 -13.67
N ASP A 242 -15.90 5.81 -13.54
CA ASP A 242 -14.67 6.07 -14.28
C ASP A 242 -13.45 5.50 -13.53
N ILE A 243 -12.34 5.30 -14.23
CA ILE A 243 -11.09 4.83 -13.62
C ILE A 243 -10.03 5.93 -13.67
N ILE A 244 -9.39 6.19 -12.56
CA ILE A 244 -8.28 7.12 -12.44
C ILE A 244 -7.01 6.30 -12.24
N VAL A 245 -6.05 6.45 -13.16
CA VAL A 245 -4.79 5.68 -13.19
C VAL A 245 -3.61 6.63 -12.99
N GLY A 246 -2.81 6.38 -11.98
CA GLY A 246 -1.60 7.12 -11.68
C GLY A 246 -0.35 6.41 -12.20
N GLU A 247 0.42 7.09 -13.04
CA GLU A 247 1.71 6.62 -13.51
C GLU A 247 2.76 6.76 -12.40
N ARG A 248 3.45 5.67 -12.07
CA ARG A 248 4.46 5.65 -11.01
C ARG A 248 5.82 6.13 -11.50
N PHE A 249 6.34 5.48 -12.52
CA PHE A 249 7.63 5.81 -13.12
C PHE A 249 7.72 5.31 -14.57
N ASP A 250 8.62 5.94 -15.31
CA ASP A 250 9.08 5.42 -16.59
C ASP A 250 10.01 4.21 -16.35
N VAL A 251 9.72 3.08 -16.98
CA VAL A 251 10.44 1.82 -16.72
C VAL A 251 11.92 1.86 -17.13
N ASP A 252 12.28 2.71 -18.09
CA ASP A 252 13.65 2.88 -18.57
C ASP A 252 14.44 3.92 -17.77
N THR A 253 13.73 4.91 -17.17
CA THR A 253 14.39 6.05 -16.50
C THR A 253 13.63 6.46 -15.24
N TYR A 254 14.20 6.18 -14.09
CA TYR A 254 13.64 6.62 -12.81
C TYR A 254 13.69 8.15 -12.65
N GLY A 255 12.66 8.70 -12.02
CA GLY A 255 12.59 10.15 -11.72
C GLY A 255 11.95 10.99 -12.83
N ILE A 256 11.56 10.40 -13.96
CA ILE A 256 10.70 11.09 -14.92
C ILE A 256 9.29 11.18 -14.27
N PRO A 257 8.72 12.40 -14.16
CA PRO A 257 7.42 12.57 -13.56
C PRO A 257 6.33 11.89 -14.41
N GLY A 258 5.52 11.07 -13.75
CA GLY A 258 4.32 10.48 -14.32
C GLY A 258 3.13 11.43 -14.30
N SER A 259 2.05 11.00 -14.90
CA SER A 259 0.78 11.73 -15.04
C SER A 259 -0.36 10.93 -14.43
N ILE A 260 -1.48 11.58 -14.21
CA ILE A 260 -2.74 10.88 -13.98
C ILE A 260 -3.52 10.81 -15.29
N LYS A 261 -3.89 9.59 -15.66
CA LYS A 261 -4.77 9.26 -16.76
C LYS A 261 -6.17 9.04 -16.19
N VAL A 262 -7.18 9.61 -16.84
CA VAL A 262 -8.58 9.34 -16.53
C VAL A 262 -9.17 8.52 -17.67
N LEU A 263 -9.79 7.42 -17.33
CA LEU A 263 -10.48 6.52 -18.24
C LEU A 263 -11.97 6.74 -18.04
N ILE A 264 -12.58 7.49 -18.96
CA ILE A 264 -14.00 7.81 -18.92
C ILE A 264 -14.80 6.62 -19.43
N ASN A 265 -15.70 6.13 -18.62
CA ASN A 265 -16.62 5.05 -18.96
C ASN A 265 -17.66 5.54 -19.99
N ARG A 266 -17.96 4.72 -20.98
CA ARG A 266 -18.96 5.02 -22.02
C ARG A 266 -20.35 4.47 -21.70
N GLY A 267 -20.52 3.88 -20.53
CA GLY A 267 -21.77 3.28 -20.08
C GLY A 267 -22.02 1.87 -20.59
N ASP A 268 -21.06 1.27 -21.26
CA ASP A 268 -21.08 -0.10 -21.78
C ASP A 268 -19.88 -0.93 -21.25
N GLY A 269 -19.18 -0.40 -20.24
CA GLY A 269 -17.95 -1.00 -19.69
C GLY A 269 -16.75 -0.87 -20.63
N THR A 270 -16.80 0.01 -21.65
CA THR A 270 -15.62 0.41 -22.43
C THR A 270 -15.16 1.80 -22.02
N PHE A 271 -13.85 2.06 -22.13
CA PHE A 271 -13.25 3.27 -21.57
C PHE A 271 -12.49 4.08 -22.63
N GLU A 272 -12.65 5.40 -22.55
CA GLU A 272 -11.88 6.36 -23.33
C GLU A 272 -10.84 7.03 -22.46
N SER A 273 -9.56 6.93 -22.85
CA SER A 273 -8.48 7.49 -22.07
C SER A 273 -8.27 8.99 -22.37
N THR A 274 -8.09 9.77 -21.32
CA THR A 274 -7.72 11.18 -21.39
C THR A 274 -6.65 11.53 -20.37
N TYR A 275 -5.85 12.57 -20.69
CA TYR A 275 -4.87 13.14 -19.78
C TYR A 275 -5.25 14.60 -19.53
N PRO A 276 -5.90 14.92 -18.41
CA PRO A 276 -6.16 16.31 -18.04
C PRO A 276 -4.87 17.11 -17.97
N SER A 277 -4.86 18.31 -18.53
CA SER A 277 -3.64 19.14 -18.62
C SER A 277 -3.00 19.41 -17.26
N GLU A 278 -3.82 19.58 -16.24
CA GLU A 278 -3.44 19.87 -14.85
C GLU A 278 -2.81 18.68 -14.14
N LEU A 279 -3.04 17.46 -14.65
CA LEU A 279 -2.59 16.21 -14.07
C LEU A 279 -1.43 15.57 -14.86
N LYS A 280 -0.83 16.31 -15.79
CA LYS A 280 0.34 15.86 -16.55
C LYS A 280 1.64 16.19 -15.81
N ASN A 281 2.56 15.23 -15.80
CA ASN A 281 3.92 15.37 -15.25
C ASN A 281 3.92 15.89 -13.79
N ILE A 282 3.00 15.42 -12.97
CA ILE A 282 2.83 15.91 -11.59
C ILE A 282 3.73 15.19 -10.60
N GLY A 283 4.30 14.06 -10.98
CA GLY A 283 5.22 13.28 -10.12
C GLY A 283 5.03 11.78 -10.24
N MET A 284 5.62 11.06 -9.31
CA MET A 284 5.49 9.61 -9.19
C MET A 284 4.28 9.29 -8.31
N ILE A 285 3.22 8.78 -8.91
CA ILE A 285 1.95 8.55 -8.20
C ILE A 285 2.03 7.23 -7.44
N THR A 286 1.74 7.28 -6.15
CA THR A 286 1.80 6.12 -5.25
C THR A 286 0.46 5.76 -4.64
N ASP A 287 -0.48 6.70 -4.62
CA ASP A 287 -1.83 6.49 -4.12
C ASP A 287 -2.79 7.52 -4.71
N ILE A 288 -4.06 7.13 -4.89
CA ILE A 288 -5.14 7.98 -5.40
C ILE A 288 -6.39 7.72 -4.55
N SER A 289 -7.04 8.80 -4.14
CA SER A 289 -8.34 8.72 -3.49
C SER A 289 -9.32 9.69 -4.14
N VAL A 290 -10.47 9.17 -4.52
CA VAL A 290 -11.58 9.96 -5.09
C VAL A 290 -12.64 10.16 -4.01
N LYS A 291 -13.00 11.42 -3.75
CA LYS A 291 -14.05 11.76 -2.77
C LYS A 291 -14.77 13.01 -3.23
N ASP A 292 -16.08 13.01 -3.07
CA ASP A 292 -16.85 14.25 -3.13
C ASP A 292 -16.61 15.04 -1.82
N ILE A 293 -16.07 16.25 -1.95
CA ILE A 293 -15.74 17.11 -0.81
C ILE A 293 -16.78 18.23 -0.62
N ASN A 294 -17.79 18.31 -1.49
CA ASN A 294 -18.79 19.39 -1.49
C ASN A 294 -20.21 18.88 -1.20
N SER A 295 -20.45 17.58 -1.12
CA SER A 295 -21.76 16.98 -0.83
C SER A 295 -22.08 16.95 0.66
#